data_4a4979fdfb91c0a824994227efb238bf
#
_entry.id   4a4979fdfb91c0a824994227efb238bf
#
_cell.length_a   1.000
_cell.length_b   1.000
_cell.length_c   1.000
_cell.angle_alpha   90.00
_cell.angle_beta   90.00
_cell.angle_gamma   90.00
#
_symmetry.space_group_name_H-M   'P 1'
#
loop_
_entity.id
_entity.type
_entity.pdbx_description
1 polymer ?
#
loop_
_entity_poly.entity_id
_entity_poly.type
_entity_poly.pdbx_seq_one_letter_code
_entity_poly.pdbx_strand_id
1 'polypeptide(L)'
;MKRALILAASAMLTLPAQAITVLTSIKPIQLMVTELTEGVTTPEVLVQSNASPHDYSLRPSDVKKVASADLVIWYGHDLEPFLEKVVSNRSSTLTLSEIPNLALREFDSEHSHDHDGHDHGSHDPHFWLGIKPVKQVAQAVVNKLAEIDPANAKMYSNNLVKFEEQLAAKDKEIEQQLAPVKNQGYFVFHDAYGYFEERYQLNNLGHFTVTPDRKPGAKTLIQIRKTLG
;
A
#
# COMPACT_ATOMS: atom_id res chain seq x y z
N MET A 1 -48.59 -25.32 49.61
CA MET A 1 -48.58 -24.51 48.39
C MET A 1 -47.12 -24.36 48.00
N LYS A 2 -46.60 -25.14 47.01
CA LYS A 2 -45.23 -25.05 46.53
C LYS A 2 -45.19 -24.20 45.27
N ARG A 3 -44.56 -23.00 45.35
CA ARG A 3 -44.35 -22.11 44.19
C ARG A 3 -43.11 -22.64 43.41
N ALA A 4 -43.31 -23.13 42.20
CA ALA A 4 -42.23 -23.47 41.28
C ALA A 4 -41.74 -22.15 40.61
N LEU A 5 -40.47 -21.84 40.81
CA LEU A 5 -39.77 -20.74 40.12
C LEU A 5 -39.26 -21.29 38.77
N ILE A 6 -39.83 -20.83 37.67
CA ILE A 6 -39.38 -21.16 36.31
C ILE A 6 -38.30 -20.14 35.99
N LEU A 7 -37.02 -20.57 35.98
CA LEU A 7 -35.92 -19.80 35.44
C LEU A 7 -35.92 -19.93 33.89
N ALA A 8 -36.33 -18.86 33.22
CA ALA A 8 -36.17 -18.74 31.76
C ALA A 8 -34.71 -18.43 31.43
N ALA A 9 -33.98 -19.42 30.99
CA ALA A 9 -32.62 -19.23 30.41
C ALA A 9 -32.77 -18.60 29.03
N SER A 10 -32.51 -17.30 28.90
CA SER A 10 -32.38 -16.63 27.59
C SER A 10 -31.07 -17.09 26.93
N ALA A 11 -31.13 -18.03 26.01
CA ALA A 11 -30.02 -18.39 25.13
C ALA A 11 -29.80 -17.19 24.17
N MET A 12 -28.78 -16.38 24.39
CA MET A 12 -28.30 -15.41 23.41
C MET A 12 -27.72 -16.19 22.23
N LEU A 13 -28.48 -16.25 21.13
CA LEU A 13 -27.98 -16.71 19.84
C LEU A 13 -26.94 -15.69 19.36
N THR A 14 -25.68 -15.97 19.57
CA THR A 14 -24.58 -15.26 18.90
C THR A 14 -24.60 -15.66 17.43
N LEU A 15 -25.17 -14.81 16.57
CA LEU A 15 -24.98 -14.95 15.12
C LEU A 15 -23.48 -14.81 14.86
N PRO A 16 -22.87 -15.70 14.05
CA PRO A 16 -21.50 -15.52 13.63
C PRO A 16 -21.40 -14.19 12.88
N ALA A 17 -20.59 -13.25 13.38
CA ALA A 17 -20.27 -12.05 12.64
C ALA A 17 -19.59 -12.49 11.34
N GLN A 18 -20.22 -12.18 10.21
CA GLN A 18 -19.61 -12.49 8.90
C GLN A 18 -18.40 -11.58 8.75
N ALA A 19 -17.22 -12.18 8.56
CA ALA A 19 -15.99 -11.40 8.35
C ALA A 19 -16.12 -10.56 7.07
N ILE A 20 -15.74 -9.29 7.17
CA ILE A 20 -15.77 -8.38 6.02
C ILE A 20 -14.76 -8.83 4.96
N THR A 21 -15.10 -8.62 3.69
CA THR A 21 -14.22 -8.89 2.55
C THR A 21 -13.43 -7.64 2.21
N VAL A 22 -12.12 -7.67 2.42
CA VAL A 22 -11.22 -6.57 2.09
C VAL A 22 -10.43 -6.92 0.83
N LEU A 23 -10.50 -6.07 -0.18
CA LEU A 23 -9.73 -6.18 -1.42
C LEU A 23 -8.72 -5.04 -1.50
N THR A 24 -7.46 -5.40 -1.70
CA THR A 24 -6.37 -4.43 -1.94
C THR A 24 -5.95 -4.47 -3.39
N SER A 25 -5.48 -3.37 -3.94
CA SER A 25 -5.09 -3.30 -5.35
C SER A 25 -3.80 -4.06 -5.63
N ILE A 26 -2.76 -3.83 -4.83
CA ILE A 26 -1.39 -4.35 -5.05
C ILE A 26 -0.84 -5.06 -3.81
N LYS A 27 0.18 -5.89 -4.04
CA LYS A 27 0.81 -6.71 -3.00
C LYS A 27 1.37 -5.92 -1.80
N PRO A 28 2.09 -4.78 -1.96
CA PRO A 28 2.56 -4.00 -0.82
C PRO A 28 1.42 -3.55 0.11
N ILE A 29 0.31 -3.08 -0.45
CA ILE A 29 -0.88 -2.69 0.32
C ILE A 29 -1.47 -3.91 1.03
N GLN A 30 -1.59 -5.06 0.33
CA GLN A 30 -2.10 -6.29 0.95
C GLN A 30 -1.28 -6.71 2.16
N LEU A 31 0.06 -6.69 2.06
CA LEU A 31 0.92 -7.11 3.16
C LEU A 31 0.69 -6.26 4.41
N MET A 32 0.63 -4.93 4.25
CA MET A 32 0.32 -4.03 5.36
C MET A 32 -1.07 -4.30 5.95
N VAL A 33 -2.10 -4.42 5.10
CA VAL A 33 -3.48 -4.66 5.55
C VAL A 33 -3.62 -6.02 6.23
N THR A 34 -2.85 -7.03 5.81
CA THR A 34 -2.82 -8.35 6.46
C THR A 34 -2.43 -8.24 7.93
N GLU A 35 -1.39 -7.47 8.25
CA GLU A 35 -0.97 -7.24 9.64
C GLU A 35 -2.06 -6.50 10.44
N LEU A 36 -2.71 -5.51 9.82
CA LEU A 36 -3.76 -4.72 10.47
C LEU A 36 -5.07 -5.51 10.71
N THR A 37 -5.31 -6.55 9.91
CA THR A 37 -6.53 -7.38 9.99
C THR A 37 -6.30 -8.75 10.63
N GLU A 38 -5.11 -8.97 11.22
CA GLU A 38 -4.76 -10.25 11.87
C GLU A 38 -5.85 -10.67 12.89
N GLY A 39 -6.30 -11.91 12.79
CA GLY A 39 -7.33 -12.47 13.66
C GLY A 39 -8.77 -12.09 13.34
N VAL A 40 -9.01 -11.25 12.32
CA VAL A 40 -10.35 -10.83 11.89
C VAL A 40 -10.68 -11.28 10.48
N THR A 41 -9.89 -10.87 9.49
CA THR A 41 -10.09 -11.24 8.08
C THR A 41 -8.76 -11.31 7.34
N THR A 42 -8.76 -11.98 6.19
CA THR A 42 -7.59 -12.06 5.30
C THR A 42 -7.87 -11.25 4.04
N PRO A 43 -7.14 -10.14 3.80
CA PRO A 43 -7.36 -9.32 2.62
C PRO A 43 -6.93 -10.03 1.34
N GLU A 44 -7.73 -9.89 0.29
CA GLU A 44 -7.37 -10.32 -1.06
C GLU A 44 -6.53 -9.25 -1.78
N VAL A 45 -5.78 -9.67 -2.81
CA VAL A 45 -5.08 -8.77 -3.71
C VAL A 45 -5.59 -8.90 -5.14
N LEU A 46 -5.76 -7.77 -5.82
CA LEU A 46 -6.24 -7.74 -7.20
C LEU A 46 -5.09 -8.03 -8.19
N VAL A 47 -4.04 -7.21 -8.14
CA VAL A 47 -2.85 -7.36 -9.00
C VAL A 47 -1.86 -8.30 -8.31
N GLN A 48 -1.64 -9.46 -8.92
CA GLN A 48 -0.72 -10.46 -8.39
C GLN A 48 0.75 -10.02 -8.54
N SER A 49 1.65 -10.58 -7.73
CA SER A 49 3.08 -10.19 -7.70
C SER A 49 3.83 -10.38 -9.02
N ASN A 50 3.28 -11.14 -9.96
CA ASN A 50 3.86 -11.37 -11.28
C ASN A 50 3.34 -10.40 -12.35
N ALA A 51 2.58 -9.39 -11.99
CA ALA A 51 2.04 -8.34 -12.88
C ALA A 51 2.45 -6.95 -12.37
N SER A 52 2.69 -6.04 -13.32
CA SER A 52 2.98 -4.64 -13.02
C SER A 52 1.69 -3.85 -12.84
N PRO A 53 1.54 -3.03 -11.78
CA PRO A 53 0.40 -2.12 -11.65
C PRO A 53 0.42 -0.99 -12.69
N HIS A 54 1.58 -0.67 -13.25
CA HIS A 54 1.72 0.40 -14.25
C HIS A 54 1.14 0.04 -15.62
N ASP A 55 0.98 -1.26 -15.92
CA ASP A 55 0.48 -1.78 -17.20
C ASP A 55 -0.54 -2.90 -17.00
N TYR A 56 -1.44 -2.74 -16.03
CA TYR A 56 -2.45 -3.75 -15.72
C TYR A 56 -3.76 -3.46 -16.44
N SER A 57 -4.33 -4.50 -17.05
CA SER A 57 -5.66 -4.44 -17.67
C SER A 57 -6.64 -5.31 -16.88
N LEU A 58 -7.75 -4.70 -16.43
CA LEU A 58 -8.78 -5.40 -15.68
C LEU A 58 -9.44 -6.52 -16.50
N ARG A 59 -9.57 -7.67 -15.89
CA ARG A 59 -10.35 -8.81 -16.39
C ARG A 59 -11.78 -8.72 -15.85
N PRO A 60 -12.77 -9.35 -16.49
CA PRO A 60 -14.13 -9.42 -15.96
C PRO A 60 -14.23 -10.03 -14.54
N SER A 61 -13.32 -10.95 -14.20
CA SER A 61 -13.19 -11.51 -12.84
C SER A 61 -12.77 -10.48 -11.82
N ASP A 62 -11.88 -9.56 -12.20
CA ASP A 62 -11.35 -8.51 -11.33
C ASP A 62 -12.45 -7.49 -11.00
N VAL A 63 -13.24 -7.10 -12.02
CA VAL A 63 -14.42 -6.24 -11.82
C VAL A 63 -15.42 -6.87 -10.86
N LYS A 64 -15.64 -8.18 -10.95
CA LYS A 64 -16.50 -8.91 -10.01
C LYS A 64 -15.94 -8.87 -8.59
N LYS A 65 -14.65 -9.10 -8.40
CA LYS A 65 -13.99 -9.00 -7.09
C LYS A 65 -14.14 -7.60 -6.48
N VAL A 66 -13.87 -6.55 -7.28
CA VAL A 66 -14.08 -5.17 -6.85
C VAL A 66 -15.54 -4.96 -6.44
N ALA A 67 -16.51 -5.42 -7.22
CA ALA A 67 -17.93 -5.24 -6.94
C ALA A 67 -18.41 -5.96 -5.67
N SER A 68 -17.83 -7.12 -5.34
CA SER A 68 -18.25 -7.96 -4.20
C SER A 68 -17.52 -7.63 -2.88
N ALA A 69 -16.43 -6.86 -2.91
CA ALA A 69 -15.70 -6.50 -1.69
C ALA A 69 -16.48 -5.52 -0.80
N ASP A 70 -16.42 -5.69 0.52
CA ASP A 70 -16.99 -4.74 1.47
C ASP A 70 -16.12 -3.47 1.59
N LEU A 71 -14.81 -3.61 1.39
CA LEU A 71 -13.85 -2.50 1.32
C LEU A 71 -12.85 -2.74 0.20
N VAL A 72 -12.62 -1.72 -0.63
CA VAL A 72 -11.52 -1.67 -1.61
C VAL A 72 -10.50 -0.64 -1.16
N ILE A 73 -9.22 -1.04 -1.11
CA ILE A 73 -8.09 -0.16 -0.77
C ILE A 73 -7.16 -0.12 -1.98
N TRP A 74 -6.93 1.06 -2.52
CA TRP A 74 -6.07 1.30 -3.67
C TRP A 74 -5.26 2.59 -3.49
N TYR A 75 -4.14 2.73 -4.20
CA TYR A 75 -3.35 3.95 -4.10
C TYR A 75 -4.10 5.16 -4.68
N GLY A 76 -4.59 5.05 -5.90
CA GLY A 76 -5.24 6.13 -6.62
C GLY A 76 -4.91 6.13 -8.10
N HIS A 77 -5.42 7.14 -8.81
CA HIS A 77 -5.31 7.27 -10.27
C HIS A 77 -3.86 7.19 -10.77
N ASP A 78 -2.92 7.86 -10.10
CA ASP A 78 -1.53 8.01 -10.56
C ASP A 78 -0.77 6.67 -10.67
N LEU A 79 -1.14 5.66 -9.87
CA LEU A 79 -0.56 4.32 -9.96
C LEU A 79 -1.47 3.33 -10.68
N GLU A 80 -2.78 3.44 -10.47
CA GLU A 80 -3.76 2.41 -10.86
C GLU A 80 -4.94 3.00 -11.65
N PRO A 81 -4.69 3.72 -12.78
CA PRO A 81 -5.72 4.39 -13.55
C PRO A 81 -6.80 3.41 -14.08
N PHE A 82 -6.45 2.13 -14.21
CA PHE A 82 -7.36 1.07 -14.64
C PHE A 82 -8.48 0.80 -13.61
N LEU A 83 -8.30 1.16 -12.32
CA LEU A 83 -9.31 0.97 -11.28
C LEU A 83 -10.33 2.11 -11.20
N GLU A 84 -9.99 3.31 -11.61
CA GLU A 84 -10.77 4.53 -11.39
C GLU A 84 -12.27 4.35 -11.72
N LYS A 85 -12.58 3.84 -12.92
CA LYS A 85 -13.97 3.67 -13.38
C LYS A 85 -14.78 2.67 -12.56
N VAL A 86 -14.12 1.67 -11.97
CA VAL A 86 -14.81 0.62 -11.21
C VAL A 86 -14.93 0.94 -9.72
N VAL A 87 -14.10 1.87 -9.20
CA VAL A 87 -14.16 2.28 -7.80
C VAL A 87 -14.92 3.60 -7.59
N SER A 88 -15.02 4.47 -8.61
CA SER A 88 -15.60 5.82 -8.51
C SER A 88 -17.05 5.87 -8.01
N ASN A 89 -17.83 4.81 -8.20
CA ASN A 89 -19.23 4.72 -7.78
C ASN A 89 -19.41 3.92 -6.47
N ARG A 90 -18.33 3.62 -5.75
CA ARG A 90 -18.37 2.82 -4.51
C ARG A 90 -18.21 3.70 -3.28
N SER A 91 -19.14 3.60 -2.32
CA SER A 91 -19.04 4.28 -1.02
C SER A 91 -17.97 3.65 -0.11
N SER A 92 -17.65 2.35 -0.30
CA SER A 92 -16.69 1.60 0.51
C SER A 92 -15.35 1.46 -0.22
N THR A 93 -14.73 2.60 -0.54
CA THR A 93 -13.40 2.67 -1.12
C THR A 93 -12.51 3.57 -0.27
N LEU A 94 -11.26 3.18 -0.08
CA LEU A 94 -10.22 4.01 0.52
C LEU A 94 -9.15 4.29 -0.52
N THR A 95 -9.08 5.55 -0.98
CA THR A 95 -8.04 6.05 -1.89
C THR A 95 -6.89 6.58 -1.05
N LEU A 96 -5.73 5.94 -1.11
CA LEU A 96 -4.62 6.26 -0.22
C LEU A 96 -3.98 7.60 -0.55
N SER A 97 -3.86 7.96 -1.83
CA SER A 97 -3.31 9.26 -2.27
C SER A 97 -4.13 10.46 -1.82
N GLU A 98 -5.41 10.26 -1.46
CA GLU A 98 -6.32 11.29 -0.98
C GLU A 98 -6.33 11.47 0.55
N ILE A 99 -5.50 10.70 1.28
CA ILE A 99 -5.40 10.84 2.75
C ILE A 99 -4.85 12.24 3.08
N PRO A 100 -5.54 13.03 3.89
CA PRO A 100 -5.11 14.39 4.22
C PRO A 100 -3.72 14.43 4.86
N ASN A 101 -2.85 15.29 4.33
CA ASN A 101 -1.47 15.48 4.81
C ASN A 101 -0.60 14.21 4.76
N LEU A 102 -0.92 13.29 3.86
CA LEU A 102 -0.06 12.14 3.60
C LEU A 102 1.33 12.63 3.15
N ALA A 103 2.36 12.10 3.78
CA ALA A 103 3.73 12.49 3.50
C ALA A 103 4.24 11.83 2.21
N LEU A 104 3.73 12.28 1.08
CA LEU A 104 4.18 11.84 -0.23
C LEU A 104 5.46 12.59 -0.64
N ARG A 105 6.36 11.85 -1.28
CA ARG A 105 7.56 12.38 -1.94
C ARG A 105 7.17 12.94 -3.30
N GLU A 106 7.68 14.10 -3.65
CA GLU A 106 7.59 14.63 -5.02
C GLU A 106 8.67 14.02 -5.89
N PHE A 107 8.39 13.83 -7.17
CA PHE A 107 9.44 13.48 -8.13
C PHE A 107 10.38 14.67 -8.34
N ASP A 108 11.67 14.42 -8.45
CA ASP A 108 12.65 15.47 -8.74
C ASP A 108 12.38 16.06 -10.13
N SER A 109 12.07 17.36 -10.18
CA SER A 109 11.70 18.09 -11.41
C SER A 109 12.81 18.14 -12.47
N GLU A 110 14.05 17.83 -12.12
CA GLU A 110 15.18 17.80 -13.07
C GLU A 110 15.13 16.63 -14.05
N HIS A 111 14.36 15.57 -13.78
CA HIS A 111 14.22 14.41 -14.65
C HIS A 111 12.93 14.34 -15.47
N SER A 112 12.04 15.35 -15.33
CA SER A 112 10.72 15.37 -15.97
C SER A 112 10.71 15.82 -17.46
N HIS A 113 11.86 15.87 -18.14
CA HIS A 113 11.96 16.35 -19.54
C HIS A 113 11.77 15.30 -20.62
N ASP A 114 11.34 14.09 -20.31
CA ASP A 114 10.88 13.16 -21.35
C ASP A 114 9.38 13.35 -21.58
N HIS A 115 9.06 14.13 -22.62
CA HIS A 115 7.74 14.44 -23.13
C HIS A 115 7.07 13.22 -23.78
N ASP A 116 6.75 12.20 -23.01
CA ASP A 116 5.87 11.12 -23.42
C ASP A 116 4.66 11.06 -22.49
N GLY A 117 3.59 11.63 -22.95
CA GLY A 117 2.20 11.84 -22.60
C GLY A 117 1.49 10.96 -21.58
N HIS A 118 2.13 10.48 -20.54
CA HIS A 118 1.48 9.94 -19.34
C HIS A 118 1.79 10.87 -18.18
N ASP A 119 0.78 11.58 -17.72
CA ASP A 119 0.80 12.39 -16.51
C ASP A 119 0.91 11.43 -15.30
N HIS A 120 2.13 11.04 -14.97
CA HIS A 120 2.45 10.44 -13.68
C HIS A 120 2.33 11.58 -12.69
N GLY A 121 1.33 11.60 -11.82
CA GLY A 121 1.08 12.67 -10.86
C GLY A 121 2.34 13.27 -10.24
N SER A 122 2.24 14.41 -9.59
CA SER A 122 3.40 15.13 -9.03
C SER A 122 4.14 14.35 -7.95
N HIS A 123 3.59 13.21 -7.47
CA HIS A 123 4.09 12.48 -6.31
C HIS A 123 4.51 11.05 -6.67
N ASP A 124 5.58 10.59 -5.99
CA ASP A 124 6.04 9.21 -6.05
C ASP A 124 5.03 8.27 -5.35
N PRO A 125 4.40 7.32 -6.07
CA PRO A 125 3.38 6.45 -5.50
C PRO A 125 3.94 5.32 -4.61
N HIS A 126 5.27 5.12 -4.55
CA HIS A 126 5.91 4.02 -3.83
C HIS A 126 6.00 4.25 -2.32
N PHE A 127 4.94 4.82 -1.72
CA PHE A 127 4.85 5.23 -0.31
C PHE A 127 5.19 4.11 0.69
N TRP A 128 4.97 2.85 0.30
CA TRP A 128 5.23 1.68 1.16
C TRP A 128 6.71 1.46 1.49
N LEU A 129 7.61 2.18 0.83
CA LEU A 129 9.03 2.23 1.15
C LEU A 129 9.41 3.35 2.13
N GLY A 130 8.44 4.17 2.56
CA GLY A 130 8.63 5.27 3.50
C GLY A 130 7.97 5.00 4.85
N ILE A 131 8.72 5.14 5.94
CA ILE A 131 8.22 4.88 7.30
C ILE A 131 7.04 5.80 7.67
N LYS A 132 7.19 7.10 7.40
CA LYS A 132 6.16 8.09 7.76
C LYS A 132 4.84 7.89 6.98
N PRO A 133 4.83 7.80 5.65
CA PRO A 133 3.58 7.57 4.92
C PRO A 133 2.96 6.21 5.24
N VAL A 134 3.74 5.15 5.47
CA VAL A 134 3.22 3.84 5.89
C VAL A 134 2.44 3.92 7.20
N LYS A 135 2.94 4.65 8.21
CA LYS A 135 2.21 4.86 9.47
C LYS A 135 0.91 5.63 9.26
N GLN A 136 0.92 6.68 8.45
CA GLN A 136 -0.27 7.47 8.15
C GLN A 136 -1.33 6.63 7.41
N VAL A 137 -0.91 5.84 6.43
CA VAL A 137 -1.79 4.92 5.71
C VAL A 137 -2.34 3.84 6.64
N ALA A 138 -1.52 3.21 7.47
CA ALA A 138 -1.95 2.19 8.43
C ALA A 138 -3.03 2.74 9.38
N GLN A 139 -2.85 3.96 9.90
CA GLN A 139 -3.86 4.62 10.73
C GLN A 139 -5.17 4.87 9.97
N ALA A 140 -5.09 5.36 8.71
CA ALA A 140 -6.27 5.61 7.89
C ALA A 140 -7.02 4.31 7.56
N VAL A 141 -6.31 3.24 7.27
CA VAL A 141 -6.88 1.89 7.04
C VAL A 141 -7.62 1.41 8.30
N VAL A 142 -7.01 1.50 9.47
CA VAL A 142 -7.64 1.07 10.73
C VAL A 142 -8.88 1.90 11.04
N ASN A 143 -8.84 3.22 10.81
CA ASN A 143 -10.01 4.08 11.00
C ASN A 143 -11.15 3.64 10.05
N LYS A 144 -10.86 3.35 8.79
CA LYS A 144 -11.85 2.89 7.82
C LYS A 144 -12.40 1.50 8.15
N LEU A 145 -11.55 0.58 8.59
CA LEU A 145 -11.98 -0.74 9.07
C LEU A 145 -12.91 -0.63 10.29
N ALA A 146 -12.56 0.22 11.27
CA ALA A 146 -13.39 0.43 12.45
C ALA A 146 -14.76 1.08 12.14
N GLU A 147 -14.83 1.90 11.07
CA GLU A 147 -16.08 2.47 10.57
C GLU A 147 -17.03 1.41 10.02
N ILE A 148 -16.51 0.48 9.19
CA ILE A 148 -17.33 -0.52 8.50
C ILE A 148 -17.53 -1.81 9.29
N ASP A 149 -16.65 -2.10 10.25
CA ASP A 149 -16.70 -3.26 11.14
C ASP A 149 -16.41 -2.86 12.59
N PRO A 150 -17.33 -2.11 13.23
CA PRO A 150 -17.14 -1.60 14.59
C PRO A 150 -17.01 -2.70 15.65
N ALA A 151 -17.52 -3.89 15.38
CA ALA A 151 -17.41 -5.02 16.31
C ALA A 151 -15.94 -5.43 16.54
N ASN A 152 -15.08 -5.27 15.53
CA ASN A 152 -13.66 -5.61 15.56
C ASN A 152 -12.73 -4.39 15.72
N ALA A 153 -13.27 -3.18 15.93
CA ALA A 153 -12.48 -1.94 16.00
C ALA A 153 -11.31 -2.01 17.01
N LYS A 154 -11.53 -2.65 18.16
CA LYS A 154 -10.47 -2.84 19.18
C LYS A 154 -9.34 -3.75 18.68
N MET A 155 -9.69 -4.80 17.93
CA MET A 155 -8.68 -5.72 17.37
C MET A 155 -7.82 -4.98 16.34
N TYR A 156 -8.42 -4.22 15.42
CA TYR A 156 -7.71 -3.41 14.44
C TYR A 156 -6.78 -2.39 15.12
N SER A 157 -7.24 -1.72 16.18
CA SER A 157 -6.41 -0.78 16.95
C SER A 157 -5.22 -1.46 17.64
N ASN A 158 -5.40 -2.65 18.21
CA ASN A 158 -4.32 -3.41 18.81
C ASN A 158 -3.29 -3.87 17.77
N ASN A 159 -3.77 -4.30 16.60
CA ASN A 159 -2.92 -4.70 15.48
C ASN A 159 -2.11 -3.51 14.94
N LEU A 160 -2.68 -2.31 14.90
CA LEU A 160 -1.96 -1.09 14.53
C LEU A 160 -0.78 -0.81 15.46
N VAL A 161 -0.99 -0.89 16.78
CA VAL A 161 0.09 -0.69 17.76
C VAL A 161 1.22 -1.70 17.53
N LYS A 162 0.86 -2.99 17.40
CA LYS A 162 1.83 -4.07 17.12
C LYS A 162 2.58 -3.81 15.80
N PHE A 163 1.86 -3.42 14.75
CA PHE A 163 2.44 -3.11 13.45
C PHE A 163 3.44 -1.95 13.53
N GLU A 164 3.10 -0.86 14.24
CA GLU A 164 3.98 0.29 14.40
C GLU A 164 5.24 -0.03 15.20
N GLU A 165 5.14 -0.87 16.23
CA GLU A 165 6.29 -1.36 17.00
C GLU A 165 7.22 -2.20 16.14
N GLN A 166 6.67 -3.14 15.35
CA GLN A 166 7.43 -3.98 14.43
C GLN A 166 8.10 -3.15 13.34
N LEU A 167 7.38 -2.17 12.78
CA LEU A 167 7.90 -1.25 11.76
C LEU A 167 9.08 -0.44 12.31
N ALA A 168 8.97 0.10 13.54
CA ALA A 168 10.04 0.86 14.17
C ALA A 168 11.29 -0.01 14.46
N ALA A 169 11.08 -1.25 14.89
CA ALA A 169 12.17 -2.20 15.10
C ALA A 169 12.88 -2.54 13.78
N LYS A 170 12.12 -2.78 12.73
CA LYS A 170 12.66 -3.10 11.39
C LYS A 170 13.36 -1.90 10.76
N ASP A 171 12.84 -0.69 10.91
CA ASP A 171 13.49 0.55 10.47
C ASP A 171 14.90 0.69 11.07
N LYS A 172 15.02 0.49 12.38
CA LYS A 172 16.31 0.55 13.08
C LYS A 172 17.26 -0.57 12.63
N GLU A 173 16.75 -1.78 12.43
CA GLU A 173 17.54 -2.90 11.93
C GLU A 173 18.12 -2.61 10.54
N ILE A 174 17.29 -2.11 9.61
CA ILE A 174 17.70 -1.76 8.25
C ILE A 174 18.75 -0.63 8.29
N GLU A 175 18.55 0.40 9.11
CA GLU A 175 19.50 1.50 9.27
C GLU A 175 20.89 0.99 9.69
N GLN A 176 20.93 0.04 10.64
CA GLN A 176 22.19 -0.58 11.09
C GLN A 176 22.85 -1.44 10.00
N GLN A 177 22.04 -2.20 9.23
CA GLN A 177 22.55 -3.05 8.16
C GLN A 177 23.10 -2.23 6.99
N LEU A 178 22.48 -1.09 6.67
CA LEU A 178 22.89 -0.23 5.56
C LEU A 178 24.02 0.74 5.91
N ALA A 179 24.24 1.04 7.18
CA ALA A 179 25.27 1.99 7.62
C ALA A 179 26.67 1.75 7.00
N PRO A 180 27.18 0.51 6.88
CA PRO A 180 28.50 0.26 6.28
C PRO A 180 28.57 0.55 4.77
N VAL A 181 27.44 0.53 4.06
CA VAL A 181 27.38 0.60 2.59
C VAL A 181 26.68 1.85 2.06
N LYS A 182 26.15 2.73 2.92
CA LYS A 182 25.33 3.87 2.53
C LYS A 182 26.01 4.83 1.54
N ASN A 183 27.34 4.92 1.57
CA ASN A 183 28.12 5.78 0.68
C ASN A 183 28.55 5.10 -0.63
N GLN A 184 28.27 3.80 -0.79
CA GLN A 184 28.57 3.08 -2.02
C GLN A 184 27.58 3.48 -3.10
N GLY A 185 28.10 3.92 -4.26
CA GLY A 185 27.27 4.29 -5.39
C GLY A 185 26.63 3.06 -6.04
N TYR A 186 25.35 3.15 -6.40
CA TYR A 186 24.61 2.11 -7.11
C TYR A 186 23.59 2.70 -8.08
N PHE A 187 23.08 1.88 -8.97
CA PHE A 187 21.97 2.22 -9.85
C PHE A 187 20.80 1.28 -9.57
N VAL A 188 19.60 1.79 -9.74
CA VAL A 188 18.37 0.96 -9.71
C VAL A 188 17.82 0.80 -11.11
N PHE A 189 17.12 -0.30 -11.37
CA PHE A 189 16.50 -0.49 -12.68
C PHE A 189 15.31 0.46 -12.87
N HIS A 190 14.44 0.56 -11.90
CA HIS A 190 13.22 1.35 -11.90
C HIS A 190 13.30 2.41 -10.79
N ASP A 191 12.87 3.65 -11.08
CA ASP A 191 12.81 4.76 -10.11
C ASP A 191 11.62 4.56 -9.15
N ALA A 192 11.84 3.78 -8.11
CA ALA A 192 10.80 3.42 -7.13
C ALA A 192 11.26 3.51 -5.68
N TYR A 193 12.53 3.76 -5.43
CA TYR A 193 13.14 3.58 -4.11
C TYR A 193 13.39 4.89 -3.36
N GLY A 194 12.93 6.03 -3.86
CA GLY A 194 13.25 7.36 -3.33
C GLY A 194 12.96 7.51 -1.84
N TYR A 195 11.81 7.04 -1.34
CA TYR A 195 11.50 7.06 0.11
C TYR A 195 12.52 6.28 0.95
N PHE A 196 12.95 5.13 0.47
CA PHE A 196 13.91 4.27 1.15
C PHE A 196 15.32 4.88 1.13
N GLU A 197 15.71 5.41 -0.01
CA GLU A 197 17.00 6.05 -0.23
C GLU A 197 17.17 7.30 0.63
N GLU A 198 16.16 8.15 0.69
CA GLU A 198 16.15 9.33 1.56
C GLU A 198 16.20 8.95 3.04
N ARG A 199 15.39 7.93 3.46
CA ARG A 199 15.35 7.50 4.86
C ARG A 199 16.71 6.99 5.34
N TYR A 200 17.42 6.22 4.51
CA TYR A 200 18.69 5.62 4.90
C TYR A 200 19.93 6.32 4.33
N GLN A 201 19.74 7.45 3.65
CA GLN A 201 20.81 8.29 3.06
C GLN A 201 21.72 7.48 2.13
N LEU A 202 21.12 6.72 1.23
CA LEU A 202 21.83 5.88 0.28
C LEU A 202 22.33 6.70 -0.93
N ASN A 203 23.47 6.31 -1.49
CA ASN A 203 24.08 6.98 -2.62
C ASN A 203 23.60 6.40 -3.96
N ASN A 204 22.34 6.67 -4.33
CA ASN A 204 21.81 6.32 -5.64
C ASN A 204 22.43 7.23 -6.72
N LEU A 205 23.04 6.65 -7.74
CA LEU A 205 23.67 7.34 -8.88
C LEU A 205 22.70 7.51 -10.08
N GLY A 206 21.52 6.97 -9.99
CA GLY A 206 20.46 7.07 -11.01
C GLY A 206 19.70 5.76 -11.26
N HIS A 207 18.83 5.81 -12.25
CA HIS A 207 17.98 4.68 -12.63
C HIS A 207 18.07 4.41 -14.14
N PHE A 208 17.75 3.18 -14.55
CA PHE A 208 17.70 2.81 -15.96
C PHE A 208 16.40 3.25 -16.63
N THR A 209 15.29 3.17 -15.93
CA THR A 209 13.95 3.56 -16.41
C THR A 209 13.14 4.25 -15.32
N VAL A 210 12.21 5.12 -15.72
CA VAL A 210 11.25 5.72 -14.79
C VAL A 210 10.14 4.72 -14.43
N THR A 211 9.75 3.86 -15.39
CA THR A 211 8.73 2.81 -15.20
C THR A 211 9.29 1.45 -15.60
N PRO A 212 8.91 0.34 -14.93
CA PRO A 212 9.51 -0.98 -15.16
C PRO A 212 9.22 -1.57 -16.54
N ASP A 213 8.18 -1.13 -17.22
CA ASP A 213 7.72 -1.63 -18.52
C ASP A 213 8.48 -1.00 -19.69
N ARG A 214 9.24 0.07 -19.45
CA ARG A 214 10.04 0.74 -20.47
C ARG A 214 11.46 0.20 -20.53
N LYS A 215 11.97 0.08 -21.75
CA LYS A 215 13.39 -0.23 -21.97
C LYS A 215 14.24 1.01 -21.72
N PRO A 216 15.45 0.87 -21.14
CA PRO A 216 16.37 1.99 -20.99
C PRO A 216 16.67 2.66 -22.33
N GLY A 217 16.60 3.99 -22.36
CA GLY A 217 16.97 4.79 -23.52
C GLY A 217 18.50 4.78 -23.77
N ALA A 218 18.92 4.94 -25.02
CA ALA A 218 20.34 4.99 -25.35
C ALA A 218 21.09 6.12 -24.62
N LYS A 219 20.44 7.28 -24.42
CA LYS A 219 21.00 8.41 -23.66
C LYS A 219 21.26 8.03 -22.21
N THR A 220 20.32 7.37 -21.55
CA THR A 220 20.44 6.88 -20.18
C THR A 220 21.61 5.89 -20.05
N LEU A 221 21.71 4.92 -20.96
CA LEU A 221 22.80 3.93 -20.96
C LEU A 221 24.18 4.59 -21.15
N ILE A 222 24.29 5.60 -21.99
CA ILE A 222 25.53 6.36 -22.19
C ILE A 222 25.90 7.12 -20.91
N GLN A 223 24.92 7.75 -20.25
CA GLN A 223 25.14 8.47 -19.00
C GLN A 223 25.61 7.54 -17.87
N ILE A 224 24.94 6.41 -17.67
CA ILE A 224 25.33 5.39 -16.70
C ILE A 224 26.76 4.91 -16.96
N ARG A 225 27.10 4.60 -18.23
CA ARG A 225 28.47 4.19 -18.60
C ARG A 225 29.50 5.25 -18.25
N LYS A 226 29.21 6.54 -18.46
CA LYS A 226 30.13 7.63 -18.10
C LYS A 226 30.32 7.76 -16.59
N THR A 227 29.32 7.45 -15.80
CA THR A 227 29.40 7.50 -14.33
C THR A 227 30.20 6.33 -13.75
N LEU A 228 30.23 5.19 -14.46
CA LEU A 228 30.95 3.99 -14.04
C LEU A 228 32.40 3.91 -14.52
N GLY A 229 32.77 4.70 -15.53
CA GLY A 229 34.09 4.61 -16.18
C GLY A 229 35.01 5.72 -15.97
#